data_3f9e3620bbd53624cecc1cad0d14e1ae
#
_entry.id   3f9e3620bbd53624cecc1cad0d14e1ae
#
_cell.length_a   1.000
_cell.length_b   1.000
_cell.length_c   1.000
_cell.angle_alpha   90.00
_cell.angle_beta   90.00
_cell.angle_gamma   90.00
#
_symmetry.space_group_name_H-M   'P 1'
#
loop_
_entity.id
_entity.type
_entity.pdbx_description
1 polymer ?
#
loop_
_entity_poly.entity_id
_entity_poly.type
_entity_poly.pdbx_seq_one_letter_code
_entity_poly.pdbx_strand_id
1 'polypeptide(L)'
;VATDRRNVLIVDDHGPTRLLVGRIVTQELGARVTLAGTCEEALHRAEESTYDVILLDLLMPGIGGYEVLRRIRARGANRTTPILVLSVMSERDSIERCRRLGASSFLAKPVDRDLITTMLRSLLAPKRAGHDGANATPDNGC
;
A
#
# COMPACT_ATOMS: atom_id res chain seq x y z
N VAL A 1 -15.61 14.95 -10.48
CA VAL A 1 -16.62 14.16 -10.61
C VAL A 1 -16.32 12.74 -10.23
N ALA A 2 -17.23 11.91 -10.45
CA ALA A 2 -17.09 10.53 -10.02
C ALA A 2 -15.82 9.88 -10.53
N THR A 3 -15.26 10.41 -11.59
CA THR A 3 -14.04 9.89 -12.16
C THR A 3 -12.83 10.03 -11.25
N ASP A 4 -12.97 10.79 -10.18
CA ASP A 4 -11.82 11.03 -9.31
C ASP A 4 -11.62 9.98 -8.23
N ARG A 5 -12.37 8.91 -8.30
CA ARG A 5 -12.19 7.87 -7.31
C ARG A 5 -10.81 7.25 -7.38
N ARG A 6 -10.22 7.09 -6.22
CA ARG A 6 -8.94 6.41 -6.10
C ARG A 6 -9.12 4.91 -6.23
N ASN A 7 -8.09 4.23 -6.71
CA ASN A 7 -8.06 2.78 -6.84
C ASN A 7 -7.06 2.21 -5.86
N VAL A 8 -7.51 1.30 -5.02
CA VAL A 8 -6.69 0.72 -3.96
C VAL A 8 -6.66 -0.78 -4.12
N LEU A 9 -5.46 -1.37 -4.10
CA LEU A 9 -5.29 -2.81 -4.09
C LEU A 9 -4.99 -3.24 -2.67
N ILE A 10 -5.72 -4.23 -2.17
CA ILE A 10 -5.53 -4.76 -0.83
C ILE A 10 -5.15 -6.22 -0.94
N VAL A 11 -3.97 -6.56 -0.43
CA VAL A 11 -3.39 -7.88 -0.52
C VAL A 11 -3.24 -8.46 0.88
N ASP A 12 -4.00 -9.51 1.19
CA ASP A 12 -3.97 -10.16 2.49
C ASP A 12 -4.60 -11.54 2.34
N ASP A 13 -3.93 -12.58 2.80
CA ASP A 13 -4.47 -13.94 2.67
C ASP A 13 -5.52 -14.25 3.73
N HIS A 14 -5.63 -13.43 4.78
CA HIS A 14 -6.64 -13.61 5.81
C HIS A 14 -7.92 -12.89 5.38
N GLY A 15 -8.92 -13.68 4.97
CA GLY A 15 -10.15 -13.13 4.43
C GLY A 15 -10.83 -12.09 5.29
N PRO A 16 -11.06 -12.38 6.58
CA PRO A 16 -11.72 -11.38 7.44
C PRO A 16 -10.97 -10.06 7.53
N THR A 17 -9.65 -10.09 7.63
CA THR A 17 -8.86 -8.85 7.64
C THR A 17 -8.97 -8.14 6.31
N ARG A 18 -8.87 -8.88 5.22
CA ARG A 18 -8.96 -8.30 3.87
C ARG A 18 -10.29 -7.57 3.69
N LEU A 19 -11.37 -8.20 4.11
CA LEU A 19 -12.70 -7.60 4.00
C LEU A 19 -12.85 -6.40 4.91
N LEU A 20 -12.33 -6.48 6.13
CA LEU A 20 -12.39 -5.36 7.07
C LEU A 20 -11.65 -4.15 6.52
N VAL A 21 -10.42 -4.35 6.05
CA VAL A 21 -9.63 -3.25 5.51
C VAL A 21 -10.31 -2.69 4.27
N GLY A 22 -10.86 -3.55 3.43
CA GLY A 22 -11.58 -3.10 2.25
C GLY A 22 -12.76 -2.22 2.60
N ARG A 23 -13.50 -2.60 3.65
CA ARG A 23 -14.64 -1.80 4.09
C ARG A 23 -14.20 -0.45 4.63
N ILE A 24 -13.14 -0.43 5.43
CA ILE A 24 -12.61 0.83 5.96
C ILE A 24 -12.22 1.76 4.81
N VAL A 25 -11.50 1.24 3.85
CA VAL A 25 -11.02 2.04 2.71
C VAL A 25 -12.19 2.58 1.91
N THR A 26 -13.18 1.73 1.65
CA THR A 26 -14.37 2.17 0.91
C THR A 26 -15.15 3.24 1.67
N GLN A 27 -15.38 3.02 2.96
CA GLN A 27 -16.20 3.93 3.75
C GLN A 27 -15.50 5.24 4.06
N GLU A 28 -14.21 5.17 4.39
CA GLU A 28 -13.51 6.38 4.83
C GLU A 28 -12.94 7.20 3.69
N LEU A 29 -12.59 6.55 2.60
CA LEU A 29 -11.91 7.23 1.49
C LEU A 29 -12.73 7.29 0.22
N GLY A 30 -13.86 6.59 0.17
CA GLY A 30 -14.65 6.55 -1.06
C GLY A 30 -13.93 5.91 -2.22
N ALA A 31 -12.94 5.07 -1.95
CA ALA A 31 -12.09 4.50 -2.98
C ALA A 31 -12.71 3.24 -3.58
N ARG A 32 -12.28 2.91 -4.79
CA ARG A 32 -12.54 1.62 -5.38
C ARG A 32 -11.51 0.65 -4.87
N VAL A 33 -11.95 -0.53 -4.45
CA VAL A 33 -11.08 -1.50 -3.83
C VAL A 33 -11.01 -2.75 -4.68
N THR A 34 -9.79 -3.23 -4.93
CA THR A 34 -9.54 -4.53 -5.52
C THR A 34 -8.87 -5.38 -4.46
N LEU A 35 -9.36 -6.60 -4.30
CA LEU A 35 -8.87 -7.50 -3.26
C LEU A 35 -8.06 -8.63 -3.88
N ALA A 36 -6.96 -8.99 -3.24
CA ALA A 36 -6.15 -10.13 -3.65
C ALA A 36 -5.80 -10.95 -2.42
N GLY A 37 -6.04 -12.25 -2.51
CA GLY A 37 -5.82 -13.15 -1.37
C GLY A 37 -4.59 -14.02 -1.49
N THR A 38 -3.85 -13.93 -2.60
CA THR A 38 -2.63 -14.70 -2.80
C THR A 38 -1.58 -13.82 -3.44
N CYS A 39 -0.33 -14.26 -3.34
CA CYS A 39 0.78 -13.53 -3.97
C CYS A 39 0.61 -13.48 -5.48
N GLU A 40 0.20 -14.58 -6.08
CA GLU A 40 0.00 -14.64 -7.54
C GLU A 40 -1.08 -13.69 -7.98
N GLU A 41 -2.18 -13.66 -7.25
CA GLU A 41 -3.27 -12.75 -7.57
C GLU A 41 -2.83 -11.31 -7.44
N ALA A 42 -2.08 -11.01 -6.39
CA ALA A 42 -1.57 -9.66 -6.16
C ALA A 42 -0.72 -9.18 -7.33
N LEU A 43 0.21 -10.04 -7.78
CA LEU A 43 1.07 -9.68 -8.88
C LEU A 43 0.31 -9.53 -10.18
N HIS A 44 -0.68 -10.40 -10.40
CA HIS A 44 -1.51 -10.32 -11.59
C HIS A 44 -2.29 -9.01 -11.60
N ARG A 45 -2.90 -8.64 -10.48
CA ARG A 45 -3.64 -7.39 -10.39
C ARG A 45 -2.73 -6.19 -10.61
N ALA A 46 -1.52 -6.24 -10.04
CA ALA A 46 -0.58 -5.13 -10.18
C ALA A 46 -0.09 -4.97 -11.60
N GLU A 47 -0.11 -6.04 -12.40
CA GLU A 47 0.25 -5.95 -13.81
C GLU A 47 -0.88 -5.43 -14.66
N GLU A 48 -2.12 -5.72 -14.28
CA GLU A 48 -3.29 -5.33 -15.06
C GLU A 48 -3.63 -3.84 -14.94
N SER A 49 -3.41 -3.27 -13.77
CA SER A 49 -3.92 -1.94 -13.48
C SER A 49 -2.93 -1.15 -12.65
N THR A 50 -3.03 0.17 -12.75
CA THR A 50 -2.27 1.07 -11.90
C THR A 50 -3.15 1.47 -10.72
N TYR A 51 -2.60 1.40 -9.52
CA TYR A 51 -3.31 1.76 -8.30
C TYR A 51 -2.75 3.05 -7.73
N ASP A 52 -3.56 3.70 -6.91
CA ASP A 52 -3.11 4.92 -6.21
C ASP A 52 -2.38 4.57 -4.93
N VAL A 53 -2.71 3.44 -4.34
CA VAL A 53 -1.98 2.89 -3.19
C VAL A 53 -2.22 1.39 -3.15
N ILE A 54 -1.23 0.66 -2.64
CA ILE A 54 -1.32 -0.79 -2.43
C ILE A 54 -1.11 -1.07 -0.96
N LEU A 55 -2.01 -1.86 -0.37
CA LEU A 55 -1.87 -2.35 0.99
C LEU A 55 -1.42 -3.79 0.90
N LEU A 56 -0.31 -4.13 1.54
CA LEU A 56 0.32 -5.42 1.36
C LEU A 56 0.67 -6.07 2.69
N ASP A 57 0.12 -7.26 2.93
CA ASP A 57 0.49 -8.07 4.08
C ASP A 57 1.79 -8.82 3.77
N LEU A 58 2.71 -8.82 4.72
CA LEU A 58 4.00 -9.52 4.53
C LEU A 58 3.88 -11.02 4.69
N LEU A 59 3.07 -11.46 5.66
CA LEU A 59 2.99 -12.87 5.98
C LEU A 59 1.95 -13.56 5.12
N MET A 60 2.37 -14.01 3.96
CA MET A 60 1.50 -14.74 3.06
C MET A 60 2.19 -16.00 2.57
N PRO A 61 1.45 -17.10 2.37
CA PRO A 61 2.02 -18.31 1.83
C PRO A 61 2.57 -18.10 0.43
N GLY A 62 3.46 -18.97 0.03
CA GLY A 62 4.05 -18.92 -1.30
C GLY A 62 5.31 -18.09 -1.30
N ILE A 63 5.44 -17.23 -2.29
CA ILE A 63 6.66 -16.43 -2.41
C ILE A 63 6.79 -15.37 -1.32
N GLY A 64 5.68 -15.05 -0.65
CA GLY A 64 5.73 -14.13 0.48
C GLY A 64 5.62 -12.66 0.10
N GLY A 65 5.27 -11.84 1.09
CA GLY A 65 5.06 -10.42 0.85
C GLY A 65 6.30 -9.65 0.47
N TYR A 66 7.46 -10.02 1.01
CA TYR A 66 8.70 -9.34 0.62
C TYR A 66 8.96 -9.49 -0.87
N GLU A 67 8.74 -10.69 -1.40
CA GLU A 67 8.98 -10.93 -2.82
C GLU A 67 7.96 -10.20 -3.68
N VAL A 68 6.70 -10.15 -3.23
CA VAL A 68 5.67 -9.38 -3.93
C VAL A 68 6.10 -7.91 -4.01
N LEU A 69 6.53 -7.36 -2.88
CA LEU A 69 7.00 -5.98 -2.82
C LEU A 69 8.15 -5.75 -3.80
N ARG A 70 9.13 -6.64 -3.78
CA ARG A 70 10.28 -6.52 -4.66
C ARG A 70 9.87 -6.52 -6.13
N ARG A 71 8.97 -7.44 -6.49
CA ARG A 71 8.56 -7.56 -7.89
C ARG A 71 7.75 -6.36 -8.37
N ILE A 72 6.88 -5.84 -7.51
CA ILE A 72 6.10 -4.66 -7.87
C ILE A 72 7.03 -3.48 -8.13
N ARG A 73 8.07 -3.34 -7.32
CA ARG A 73 9.02 -2.24 -7.47
C ARG A 73 9.96 -2.40 -8.64
N ALA A 74 10.18 -3.65 -9.10
CA ALA A 74 11.16 -3.91 -10.14
C ALA A 74 10.71 -3.41 -11.49
N ARG A 75 9.42 -3.53 -11.81
CA ARG A 75 8.94 -3.13 -13.13
C ARG A 75 7.42 -3.08 -13.12
N GLY A 76 6.88 -2.44 -14.15
CA GLY A 76 5.45 -2.41 -14.36
C GLY A 76 4.83 -1.11 -13.95
N ALA A 77 3.51 -1.07 -14.02
CA ALA A 77 2.76 0.17 -13.85
C ALA A 77 2.80 0.68 -12.41
N ASN A 78 3.09 -0.17 -11.44
CA ASN A 78 3.05 0.21 -10.04
C ASN A 78 4.42 0.35 -9.39
N ARG A 79 5.46 0.55 -10.21
CA ARG A 79 6.82 0.69 -9.68
C ARG A 79 6.95 1.81 -8.65
N THR A 80 6.17 2.86 -8.80
CA THR A 80 6.26 4.01 -7.92
C THR A 80 5.00 4.22 -7.09
N THR A 81 4.03 3.32 -7.21
CA THR A 81 2.80 3.43 -6.43
C THR A 81 3.12 3.30 -4.94
N PRO A 82 2.57 4.18 -4.09
CA PRO A 82 2.79 4.02 -2.65
C PRO A 82 2.32 2.66 -2.16
N ILE A 83 3.13 2.01 -1.33
CA ILE A 83 2.79 0.73 -0.75
C ILE A 83 2.85 0.85 0.77
N LEU A 84 1.72 0.57 1.42
CA LEU A 84 1.63 0.50 2.87
C LEU A 84 1.65 -0.97 3.25
N VAL A 85 2.68 -1.38 3.99
CA VAL A 85 2.80 -2.75 4.45
C VAL A 85 2.06 -2.90 5.77
N LEU A 86 1.22 -3.95 5.87
CA LEU A 86 0.52 -4.31 7.09
C LEU A 86 1.06 -5.65 7.56
N SER A 87 1.46 -5.76 8.82
CA SER A 87 2.00 -7.04 9.28
C SER A 87 1.97 -7.18 10.79
N VAL A 88 1.84 -8.43 11.25
CA VAL A 88 2.05 -8.73 12.65
C VAL A 88 3.53 -8.69 13.01
N MET A 89 4.42 -8.79 12.03
CA MET A 89 5.86 -8.67 12.26
C MET A 89 6.23 -7.20 12.26
N SER A 90 6.50 -6.67 13.43
CA SER A 90 6.77 -5.25 13.57
C SER A 90 8.14 -4.96 14.17
N GLU A 91 9.03 -5.95 14.14
CA GLU A 91 10.39 -5.73 14.62
C GLU A 91 11.12 -4.75 13.70
N ARG A 92 12.09 -4.08 14.28
CA ARG A 92 12.85 -3.09 13.54
C ARG A 92 13.45 -3.65 12.25
N ASP A 93 13.97 -4.88 12.30
CA ASP A 93 14.59 -5.48 11.12
C ASP A 93 13.57 -5.70 10.00
N SER A 94 12.36 -6.12 10.33
CA SER A 94 11.32 -6.33 9.34
C SER A 94 10.90 -5.00 8.70
N ILE A 95 10.75 -3.98 9.52
CA ILE A 95 10.37 -2.65 9.03
C ILE A 95 11.46 -2.12 8.12
N GLU A 96 12.71 -2.26 8.55
CA GLU A 96 13.84 -1.75 7.78
C GLU A 96 13.97 -2.49 6.45
N ARG A 97 13.74 -3.81 6.46
CA ARG A 97 13.80 -4.59 5.24
C ARG A 97 12.72 -4.15 4.25
N CYS A 98 11.51 -3.89 4.74
CA CYS A 98 10.44 -3.40 3.90
C CYS A 98 10.80 -2.06 3.26
N ARG A 99 11.37 -1.18 4.07
CA ARG A 99 11.75 0.13 3.58
C ARG A 99 12.80 0.02 2.49
N ARG A 100 13.80 -0.83 2.69
CA ARG A 100 14.85 -1.03 1.70
C ARG A 100 14.29 -1.61 0.40
N LEU A 101 13.25 -2.43 0.50
CA LEU A 101 12.61 -2.99 -0.68
C LEU A 101 11.63 -2.04 -1.35
N GLY A 102 11.42 -0.87 -0.76
CA GLY A 102 10.63 0.16 -1.41
C GLY A 102 9.24 0.40 -0.83
N ALA A 103 8.95 -0.12 0.37
CA ALA A 103 7.68 0.20 1.02
C ALA A 103 7.67 1.67 1.41
N SER A 104 6.50 2.29 1.24
CA SER A 104 6.33 3.70 1.58
C SER A 104 6.09 3.90 3.07
N SER A 105 5.36 2.98 3.68
CA SER A 105 5.03 3.05 5.10
C SER A 105 4.76 1.65 5.62
N PHE A 106 4.72 1.52 6.94
CA PHE A 106 4.50 0.25 7.63
C PHE A 106 3.50 0.46 8.75
N LEU A 107 2.54 -0.45 8.88
CA LEU A 107 1.58 -0.41 9.96
C LEU A 107 1.46 -1.78 10.58
N ALA A 108 1.68 -1.86 11.90
CA ALA A 108 1.56 -3.12 12.62
C ALA A 108 0.10 -3.52 12.77
N LYS A 109 -0.16 -4.82 12.67
CA LYS A 109 -1.48 -5.35 13.02
C LYS A 109 -1.57 -5.52 14.54
N PRO A 110 -2.77 -5.45 15.10
CA PRO A 110 -4.09 -5.34 14.47
C PRO A 110 -4.34 -3.95 13.91
N VAL A 111 -5.20 -3.90 12.89
CA VAL A 111 -5.45 -2.66 12.16
C VAL A 111 -6.28 -1.70 13.01
N ASP A 112 -5.76 -0.51 13.19
CA ASP A 112 -6.48 0.58 13.83
C ASP A 112 -7.12 1.42 12.74
N ARG A 113 -8.45 1.57 12.81
CA ARG A 113 -9.22 2.24 11.76
C ARG A 113 -8.74 3.68 11.54
N ASP A 114 -8.58 4.43 12.62
CA ASP A 114 -8.20 5.83 12.48
C ASP A 114 -6.79 5.98 11.96
N LEU A 115 -5.90 5.16 12.46
CA LEU A 115 -4.49 5.24 12.05
C LEU A 115 -4.33 4.87 10.59
N ILE A 116 -4.95 3.78 10.13
CA ILE A 116 -4.81 3.38 8.75
C ILE A 116 -5.44 4.42 7.82
N THR A 117 -6.56 4.99 8.22
CA THR A 117 -7.21 6.03 7.44
C THR A 117 -6.31 7.25 7.30
N THR A 118 -5.71 7.67 8.40
CA THR A 118 -4.79 8.81 8.38
C THR A 118 -3.59 8.55 7.49
N MET A 119 -3.00 7.35 7.60
CA MET A 119 -1.84 7.01 6.80
C MET A 119 -2.19 6.96 5.32
N LEU A 120 -3.35 6.39 4.98
CA LEU A 120 -3.75 6.31 3.58
C LEU A 120 -4.03 7.68 3.01
N ARG A 121 -4.66 8.57 3.77
CA ARG A 121 -4.89 9.92 3.29
C ARG A 121 -3.58 10.62 2.99
N SER A 122 -2.58 10.41 3.83
CA SER A 122 -1.26 10.99 3.61
C SER A 122 -0.64 10.45 2.32
N LEU A 123 -0.72 9.15 2.10
CA LEU A 123 -0.13 8.53 0.91
C LEU A 123 -0.89 8.89 -0.37
N LEU A 124 -2.19 9.17 -0.25
CA LEU A 124 -3.03 9.50 -1.39
C LEU A 124 -3.11 11.00 -1.67
N ALA A 125 -2.54 11.81 -0.81
CA ALA A 125 -2.61 13.26 -0.98
C ALA A 125 -1.95 13.64 -2.31
N PRO A 126 -2.59 14.54 -3.07
CA PRO A 126 -1.99 14.95 -4.32
C PRO A 126 -0.70 15.68 -4.07
N LYS A 127 0.27 15.44 -4.92
CA LYS A 127 1.51 16.18 -4.86
C LYS A 127 1.25 17.60 -5.32
N ARG A 128 1.84 18.54 -4.62
CA ARG A 128 1.71 19.89 -5.02
C ARG A 128 2.60 20.14 -6.17
N ALA A 129 1.97 20.38 -7.27
CA ALA A 129 2.76 20.64 -8.45
C ALA A 129 3.62 21.83 -8.24
N GLY A 130 4.76 21.71 -8.57
CA GLY A 130 5.60 22.79 -8.46
C GLY A 130 5.75 23.36 -7.17
N HIS A 131 5.25 23.18 -6.38
CA HIS A 131 5.49 23.67 -5.20
C HIS A 131 6.23 22.98 -4.43
N ASP A 132 6.21 22.56 -4.70
CA ASP A 132 6.92 22.05 -4.35
C ASP A 132 7.83 21.68 -4.45
N GLY A 133 7.38 21.36 -4.80
CA GLY A 133 8.41 20.75 -5.01
C GLY A 133 9.42 21.28 -4.45
N ALA A 134 9.35 21.89 -4.44
CA ALA A 134 10.41 22.45 -4.05
C ALA A 134 10.67 22.26 -2.63
N ASN A 135 10.29 22.44 -2.39
CA ASN A 135 10.72 22.37 -1.46
C ASN A 135 11.01 21.56 -0.86
N ALA A 136 10.68 21.17 -0.99
CA ALA A 136 10.94 20.46 -0.58
C ALA A 136 11.69 19.97 -0.03
N THR A 137 11.67 20.08 0.03
CA THR A 137 12.30 19.63 0.32
C THR A 137 12.84 19.07 0.88
N PRO A 138 12.90 19.27 0.98
CA PRO A 138 13.37 18.63 1.28
C PRO A 138 13.78 17.96 1.94
N ASP A 139 13.42 17.84 1.93
CA ASP A 139 13.71 17.18 2.32
C ASP A 139 14.12 16.58 2.83
N ASN A 140 13.99 16.66 3.02
CA ASN A 140 14.45 15.98 3.45
C ASN A 140 14.74 15.23 3.68
N GLY A 141 14.60 15.02 3.57
CA GLY A 141 14.94 14.16 3.74
C GLY A 141 14.86 13.52 4.00
N CYS A 142 14.54 13.24 4.09
CA CYS A 142 14.68 12.58 4.36
C CYS A 142 14.77 12.17 4.44
#